data_889122208f14fd3a60ffe469d36494df
#
_entry.id   889122208f14fd3a60ffe469d36494df
#
_cell.length_a   1.000
_cell.length_b   1.000
_cell.length_c   1.000
_cell.angle_alpha   90.00
_cell.angle_beta   90.00
_cell.angle_gamma   90.00
#
_symmetry.space_group_name_H-M   'P 1'
#
loop_
_entity.id
_entity.type
_entity.pdbx_description
1 polymer ?
#
loop_
_entity_poly.entity_id
_entity_poly.type
_entity_poly.pdbx_seq_one_letter_code
_entity_poly.pdbx_strand_id
1 'polypeptide(L)'
;MINCLLCLQPVKQAVSWEISWFLSEEVLCCANCLVGFEKLTGPLCIMCSRESADEFCKDCQGRELYLDSNQSLYKYNDFAKEYMKRFKFQGDYVIGAIFQKELKKYFAASKTTIVPIPVSEVRKLERGFNQTTAILKQSDLHYEEFLAKKHSEKQSKKTKRERLETEQVFYLAGEIGSSEKEIILFDDIYTTGSTLNLAAQVLKESGVKKVSSLTIFR
;
A
#
# COMPACT_ATOMS: atom_id res chain seq x y z
N MET A 1 -16.08 -10.54 -24.27
CA MET A 1 -14.63 -10.84 -24.10
C MET A 1 -14.06 -9.79 -23.18
N ILE A 2 -13.40 -10.20 -22.10
CA ILE A 2 -12.73 -9.29 -21.19
C ILE A 2 -11.26 -9.23 -21.58
N ASN A 3 -10.69 -8.04 -21.65
CA ASN A 3 -9.28 -7.85 -21.93
C ASN A 3 -8.49 -7.65 -20.64
N CYS A 4 -7.26 -8.16 -20.62
CA CYS A 4 -6.31 -7.93 -19.53
C CYS A 4 -6.03 -6.43 -19.39
N LEU A 5 -6.16 -5.89 -18.18
CA LEU A 5 -5.91 -4.46 -17.91
C LEU A 5 -4.44 -4.04 -18.16
N LEU A 6 -3.49 -4.99 -18.15
CA LEU A 6 -2.08 -4.67 -18.37
C LEU A 6 -1.63 -4.80 -19.82
N CYS A 7 -1.91 -5.91 -20.49
CA CYS A 7 -1.42 -6.14 -21.84
C CYS A 7 -2.49 -6.01 -22.93
N LEU A 8 -3.74 -5.72 -22.55
CA LEU A 8 -4.91 -5.55 -23.41
C LEU A 8 -5.27 -6.79 -24.27
N GLN A 9 -4.60 -7.90 -24.04
CA GLN A 9 -4.92 -9.16 -24.73
C GLN A 9 -6.19 -9.79 -24.15
N PRO A 10 -6.97 -10.51 -24.98
CA PRO A 10 -8.17 -11.21 -24.50
C PRO A 10 -7.81 -12.21 -23.39
N VAL A 11 -8.57 -12.17 -22.30
CA VAL A 11 -8.44 -13.14 -21.20
C VAL A 11 -9.39 -14.29 -21.45
N LYS A 12 -8.86 -15.51 -21.55
CA LYS A 12 -9.68 -16.71 -21.63
C LYS A 12 -10.23 -17.00 -20.22
N GLN A 13 -11.51 -16.81 -20.04
CA GLN A 13 -12.19 -17.32 -18.86
C GLN A 13 -12.40 -18.83 -19.05
N ALA A 14 -11.93 -19.63 -18.11
CA ALA A 14 -12.35 -21.02 -18.02
C ALA A 14 -13.80 -21.03 -17.51
N VAL A 15 -14.74 -21.04 -18.44
CA VAL A 15 -16.17 -21.18 -18.10
C VAL A 15 -16.41 -22.68 -17.84
N SER A 16 -16.42 -23.10 -16.60
CA SER A 16 -17.04 -24.37 -16.24
C SER A 16 -18.53 -24.12 -16.06
N TRP A 17 -19.37 -24.91 -16.71
CA TRP A 17 -20.84 -24.76 -16.71
C TRP A 17 -21.47 -24.87 -15.32
N GLU A 18 -20.77 -25.44 -14.34
CA GLU A 18 -21.25 -25.70 -12.99
C GLU A 18 -21.14 -24.50 -12.02
N ILE A 19 -20.38 -23.46 -12.36
CA ILE A 19 -20.08 -22.32 -11.45
C ILE A 19 -20.65 -20.99 -11.98
N SER A 20 -21.35 -21.03 -13.12
CA SER A 20 -21.71 -19.85 -13.94
C SER A 20 -22.70 -18.86 -13.29
N TRP A 21 -23.41 -19.20 -12.21
CA TRP A 21 -24.50 -18.36 -11.69
C TRP A 21 -24.19 -17.61 -10.41
N PHE A 22 -23.13 -17.96 -9.67
CA PHE A 22 -22.92 -17.37 -8.35
C PHE A 22 -21.54 -16.71 -8.12
N LEU A 23 -20.51 -16.94 -8.93
CA LEU A 23 -19.15 -16.43 -8.71
C LEU A 23 -18.38 -16.18 -10.02
N SER A 24 -18.84 -15.30 -10.89
CA SER A 24 -17.95 -14.78 -11.93
C SER A 24 -17.02 -13.74 -11.32
N GLU A 25 -15.93 -14.20 -10.66
CA GLU A 25 -14.84 -13.29 -10.32
C GLU A 25 -14.31 -12.70 -11.64
N GLU A 26 -14.40 -11.40 -11.80
CA GLU A 26 -13.86 -10.72 -12.97
C GLU A 26 -12.35 -10.95 -13.03
N VAL A 27 -11.89 -11.62 -14.07
CA VAL A 27 -10.46 -11.80 -14.31
C VAL A 27 -9.90 -10.52 -14.92
N LEU A 28 -9.37 -9.65 -14.10
CA LEU A 28 -8.86 -8.33 -14.49
C LEU A 28 -7.49 -8.40 -15.18
N CYS A 29 -6.73 -9.47 -14.95
CA CYS A 29 -5.37 -9.62 -15.46
C CYS A 29 -5.11 -11.06 -15.91
N CYS A 30 -4.46 -11.23 -17.07
CA CYS A 30 -4.11 -12.56 -17.58
C CYS A 30 -3.00 -13.21 -16.74
N ALA A 31 -2.91 -14.54 -16.76
CA ALA A 31 -1.91 -15.31 -16.03
C ALA A 31 -0.46 -14.86 -16.34
N ASN A 32 -0.16 -14.57 -17.59
CA ASN A 32 1.18 -14.13 -18.02
C ASN A 32 1.58 -12.79 -17.35
N CYS A 33 0.64 -11.85 -17.24
CA CYS A 33 0.92 -10.58 -16.55
C CYS A 33 0.98 -10.77 -15.03
N LEU A 34 0.17 -11.65 -14.45
CA LEU A 34 0.21 -11.92 -13.01
C LEU A 34 1.54 -12.55 -12.56
N VAL A 35 2.14 -13.41 -13.37
CA VAL A 35 3.47 -14.00 -13.09
C VAL A 35 4.56 -12.92 -13.03
N GLY A 36 4.40 -11.79 -13.72
CA GLY A 36 5.33 -10.67 -13.61
C GLY A 36 5.42 -10.06 -12.21
N PHE A 37 4.39 -10.22 -11.40
CA PHE A 37 4.40 -9.82 -9.98
C PHE A 37 4.95 -10.96 -9.11
N GLU A 38 6.21 -10.91 -8.79
CA GLU A 38 6.86 -11.90 -7.94
C GLU A 38 6.41 -11.74 -6.48
N LYS A 39 5.72 -12.75 -5.96
CA LYS A 39 5.31 -12.77 -4.54
C LYS A 39 6.53 -12.85 -3.63
N LEU A 40 6.48 -12.12 -2.53
CA LEU A 40 7.40 -12.33 -1.43
C LEU A 40 7.03 -13.64 -0.72
N THR A 41 8.00 -14.55 -0.61
CA THR A 41 7.83 -15.88 -0.04
C THR A 41 9.01 -16.22 0.87
N GLY A 42 8.83 -17.22 1.76
CA GLY A 42 9.86 -17.66 2.71
C GLY A 42 9.88 -16.82 3.99
N PRO A 43 10.95 -16.94 4.78
CA PRO A 43 11.10 -16.17 6.00
C PRO A 43 11.39 -14.70 5.67
N LEU A 44 10.56 -13.81 6.21
CA LEU A 44 10.63 -12.38 5.96
C LEU A 44 10.79 -11.62 7.28
N CYS A 45 11.56 -10.54 7.23
CA CYS A 45 11.64 -9.59 8.32
C CYS A 45 10.26 -9.01 8.63
N ILE A 46 9.81 -9.11 9.88
CA ILE A 46 8.48 -8.63 10.29
C ILE A 46 8.31 -7.12 10.14
N MET A 47 9.43 -6.37 10.17
CA MET A 47 9.40 -4.92 10.09
C MET A 47 9.42 -4.38 8.66
N CYS A 48 10.05 -5.05 7.71
CA CYS A 48 10.23 -4.49 6.36
C CYS A 48 9.94 -5.47 5.23
N SER A 49 9.54 -6.70 5.53
CA SER A 49 9.26 -7.78 4.56
C SER A 49 10.44 -8.14 3.63
N ARG A 50 11.69 -7.78 4.01
CA ARG A 50 12.87 -8.27 3.30
C ARG A 50 13.11 -9.74 3.66
N GLU A 51 13.61 -10.53 2.74
CA GLU A 51 14.07 -11.89 3.03
C GLU A 51 15.09 -11.88 4.17
N SER A 52 14.81 -12.63 5.22
CA SER A 52 15.64 -12.70 6.44
C SER A 52 15.37 -14.01 7.16
N ALA A 53 16.43 -14.71 7.55
CA ALA A 53 16.30 -15.88 8.43
C ALA A 53 15.91 -15.47 9.86
N ASP A 54 16.27 -14.26 10.26
CA ASP A 54 15.94 -13.69 11.57
C ASP A 54 14.61 -12.93 11.49
N GLU A 55 13.95 -12.82 12.63
CA GLU A 55 12.69 -12.04 12.80
C GLU A 55 12.88 -10.58 12.34
N PHE A 56 14.03 -9.98 12.64
CA PHE A 56 14.42 -8.66 12.17
C PHE A 56 15.70 -8.77 11.33
N CYS A 57 15.66 -8.25 10.10
CA CYS A 57 16.87 -8.17 9.27
C CYS A 57 17.89 -7.17 9.87
N LYS A 58 19.13 -7.25 9.45
CA LYS A 58 20.23 -6.39 9.94
C LYS A 58 19.91 -4.90 9.90
N ASP A 59 19.17 -4.43 8.89
CA ASP A 59 18.82 -3.01 8.75
C ASP A 59 17.69 -2.58 9.70
N CYS A 60 16.92 -3.53 10.25
CA CYS A 60 15.82 -3.26 11.17
C CYS A 60 16.17 -3.53 12.63
N GLN A 61 17.22 -4.29 12.88
CA GLN A 61 17.69 -4.56 14.26
C GLN A 61 18.09 -3.25 14.97
N GLY A 62 17.65 -3.09 16.22
CA GLY A 62 17.99 -1.94 17.05
C GLY A 62 17.35 -0.61 16.64
N ARG A 63 16.44 -0.60 15.66
CA ARG A 63 15.68 0.60 15.30
C ARG A 63 14.47 0.75 16.21
N GLU A 64 14.36 1.90 16.85
CA GLU A 64 13.14 2.30 17.53
C GLU A 64 12.16 2.88 16.50
N LEU A 65 11.02 2.23 16.35
CA LEU A 65 10.00 2.60 15.36
C LEU A 65 8.63 2.68 16.03
N TYR A 66 7.81 3.62 15.58
CA TYR A 66 6.40 3.69 15.95
C TYR A 66 5.55 2.64 15.23
N LEU A 67 6.00 2.20 14.05
CA LEU A 67 5.37 1.12 13.30
C LEU A 67 5.71 -0.22 13.97
N ASP A 68 4.69 -1.03 14.28
CA ASP A 68 4.87 -2.32 14.94
C ASP A 68 5.31 -3.43 13.98
N SER A 69 4.80 -3.41 12.74
CA SER A 69 5.18 -4.38 11.70
C SER A 69 4.77 -3.92 10.31
N ASN A 70 5.36 -4.51 9.27
CA ASN A 70 4.92 -4.33 7.90
C ASN A 70 4.86 -5.67 7.17
N GLN A 71 3.81 -5.83 6.36
CA GLN A 71 3.73 -6.89 5.37
C GLN A 71 3.70 -6.29 3.97
N SER A 72 4.51 -6.83 3.06
CA SER A 72 4.47 -6.50 1.63
C SER A 72 4.11 -7.75 0.84
N LEU A 73 3.39 -7.58 -0.27
CA LEU A 73 2.86 -8.70 -1.04
C LEU A 73 3.84 -9.19 -2.11
N TYR A 74 4.49 -8.24 -2.81
CA TYR A 74 5.29 -8.51 -3.99
C TYR A 74 6.66 -7.83 -3.95
N LYS A 75 7.62 -8.40 -4.67
CA LYS A 75 8.92 -7.76 -4.93
C LYS A 75 8.74 -6.55 -5.85
N TYR A 76 9.47 -5.48 -5.58
CA TYR A 76 9.54 -4.30 -6.45
C TYR A 76 10.54 -4.51 -7.58
N ASN A 77 10.27 -5.50 -8.45
CA ASN A 77 11.05 -5.83 -9.63
C ASN A 77 10.77 -4.86 -10.80
N ASP A 78 11.38 -5.08 -11.96
CA ASP A 78 11.23 -4.16 -13.11
C ASP A 78 9.81 -4.16 -13.68
N PHE A 79 9.10 -5.27 -13.62
CA PHE A 79 7.69 -5.34 -14.00
C PHE A 79 6.81 -4.47 -13.06
N ALA A 80 7.04 -4.57 -11.76
CA ALA A 80 6.35 -3.74 -10.76
C ALA A 80 6.68 -2.24 -10.93
N LYS A 81 7.92 -1.90 -11.30
CA LYS A 81 8.31 -0.50 -11.59
C LYS A 81 7.53 0.06 -12.80
N GLU A 82 7.42 -0.72 -13.88
CA GLU A 82 6.66 -0.28 -15.06
C GLU A 82 5.17 -0.17 -14.76
N TYR A 83 4.59 -1.12 -14.01
CA TYR A 83 3.22 -1.03 -13.51
C TYR A 83 3.02 0.28 -12.69
N MET A 84 3.89 0.57 -11.72
CA MET A 84 3.78 1.75 -10.88
C MET A 84 3.97 3.06 -11.67
N LYS A 85 4.79 3.05 -12.71
CA LYS A 85 4.95 4.18 -13.63
C LYS A 85 3.66 4.47 -14.38
N ARG A 86 3.01 3.46 -14.96
CA ARG A 86 1.71 3.59 -15.62
C ARG A 86 0.66 4.12 -14.66
N PHE A 87 0.54 3.48 -13.50
CA PHE A 87 -0.45 3.83 -12.49
C PHE A 87 -0.28 5.27 -11.97
N LYS A 88 0.96 5.67 -11.59
CA LYS A 88 1.22 6.98 -10.96
C LYS A 88 1.33 8.15 -11.93
N PHE A 89 1.81 7.93 -13.16
CA PHE A 89 2.23 9.03 -14.04
C PHE A 89 1.56 9.03 -15.41
N GLN A 90 0.93 7.93 -15.82
CA GLN A 90 0.18 7.86 -17.07
C GLN A 90 -1.34 7.89 -16.85
N GLY A 91 -1.79 8.03 -15.61
CA GLY A 91 -3.20 8.14 -15.26
C GLY A 91 -3.99 6.84 -15.47
N ASP A 92 -3.32 5.70 -15.55
CA ASP A 92 -3.95 4.39 -15.78
C ASP A 92 -4.61 3.89 -14.47
N TYR A 93 -5.65 4.61 -14.06
CA TYR A 93 -6.35 4.41 -12.80
C TYR A 93 -6.89 2.99 -12.62
N VAL A 94 -7.43 2.40 -13.69
CA VAL A 94 -8.15 1.11 -13.63
C VAL A 94 -7.25 -0.07 -13.27
N ILE A 95 -5.95 0.01 -13.55
CA ILE A 95 -5.02 -1.08 -13.22
C ILE A 95 -4.84 -1.28 -11.70
N GLY A 96 -5.25 -0.32 -10.88
CA GLY A 96 -5.27 -0.48 -9.42
C GLY A 96 -6.14 -1.64 -8.93
N ALA A 97 -7.17 -2.02 -9.70
CA ALA A 97 -8.05 -3.14 -9.40
C ALA A 97 -7.37 -4.52 -9.47
N ILE A 98 -6.20 -4.64 -10.08
CA ILE A 98 -5.49 -5.92 -10.26
C ILE A 98 -5.23 -6.64 -8.93
N PHE A 99 -5.00 -5.89 -7.85
CA PHE A 99 -4.72 -6.45 -6.52
C PHE A 99 -5.97 -6.69 -5.67
N GLN A 100 -7.17 -6.46 -6.21
CA GLN A 100 -8.43 -6.57 -5.49
C GLN A 100 -8.57 -7.91 -4.76
N LYS A 101 -8.26 -9.01 -5.43
CA LYS A 101 -8.41 -10.36 -4.87
C LYS A 101 -7.47 -10.60 -3.69
N GLU A 102 -6.21 -10.23 -3.82
CA GLU A 102 -5.22 -10.36 -2.77
C GLU A 102 -5.55 -9.49 -1.56
N LEU A 103 -5.97 -8.26 -1.80
CA LEU A 103 -6.34 -7.33 -0.74
C LEU A 103 -7.61 -7.78 -0.01
N LYS A 104 -8.65 -8.18 -0.73
CA LYS A 104 -9.86 -8.75 -0.11
C LYS A 104 -9.54 -9.97 0.74
N LYS A 105 -8.69 -10.87 0.24
CA LYS A 105 -8.25 -12.04 1.00
C LYS A 105 -7.47 -11.66 2.27
N TYR A 106 -6.57 -10.68 2.16
CA TYR A 106 -5.78 -10.20 3.30
C TYR A 106 -6.68 -9.60 4.40
N PHE A 107 -7.60 -8.75 4.02
CA PHE A 107 -8.46 -8.03 4.96
C PHE A 107 -9.69 -8.80 5.43
N ALA A 108 -10.09 -9.88 4.74
CA ALA A 108 -11.26 -10.69 5.11
C ALA A 108 -11.17 -11.31 6.52
N ALA A 109 -9.96 -11.58 7.00
CA ALA A 109 -9.72 -12.14 8.33
C ALA A 109 -9.60 -11.09 9.44
N SER A 110 -9.60 -9.81 9.10
CA SER A 110 -9.35 -8.70 10.02
C SER A 110 -10.51 -7.72 10.05
N LYS A 111 -10.92 -7.33 11.26
CA LYS A 111 -11.83 -6.19 11.49
C LYS A 111 -11.08 -4.88 11.76
N THR A 112 -9.79 -4.85 11.46
CA THR A 112 -8.90 -3.72 11.74
C THR A 112 -9.16 -2.60 10.74
N THR A 113 -9.23 -1.37 11.22
CA THR A 113 -9.42 -0.18 10.39
C THR A 113 -8.24 0.04 9.46
N ILE A 114 -8.53 0.22 8.17
CA ILE A 114 -7.54 0.50 7.13
C ILE A 114 -7.40 2.02 7.01
N VAL A 115 -6.17 2.51 7.06
CA VAL A 115 -5.86 3.94 6.87
C VAL A 115 -4.87 4.11 5.73
N PRO A 116 -5.29 4.66 4.57
CA PRO A 116 -4.40 4.90 3.46
C PRO A 116 -3.40 6.03 3.75
N ILE A 117 -2.16 5.88 3.30
CA ILE A 117 -1.17 6.96 3.37
C ILE A 117 -1.58 8.09 2.41
N PRO A 118 -1.75 9.33 2.90
CA PRO A 118 -2.11 10.46 2.05
C PRO A 118 -0.92 10.93 1.21
N VAL A 119 -1.20 11.32 -0.03
CA VAL A 119 -0.25 12.04 -0.87
C VAL A 119 -0.34 13.55 -0.61
N SER A 120 0.69 14.31 -0.99
CA SER A 120 0.62 15.77 -0.96
C SER A 120 -0.39 16.28 -2.00
N GLU A 121 -1.02 17.44 -1.75
CA GLU A 121 -1.96 18.06 -2.69
C GLU A 121 -1.32 18.28 -4.08
N VAL A 122 -0.05 18.67 -4.13
CA VAL A 122 0.69 18.80 -5.40
C VAL A 122 0.69 17.49 -6.17
N ARG A 123 1.02 16.38 -5.51
CA ARG A 123 1.03 15.06 -6.16
C ARG A 123 -0.38 14.59 -6.52
N LYS A 124 -1.38 14.96 -5.74
CA LYS A 124 -2.78 14.65 -6.04
C LYS A 124 -3.25 15.39 -7.29
N LEU A 125 -2.85 16.65 -7.45
CA LEU A 125 -3.13 17.43 -8.66
C LEU A 125 -2.37 16.88 -9.88
N GLU A 126 -1.07 16.55 -9.74
CA GLU A 126 -0.26 15.97 -10.82
C GLU A 126 -0.77 14.61 -11.30
N ARG A 127 -1.31 13.78 -10.41
CA ARG A 127 -1.76 12.40 -10.71
C ARG A 127 -3.26 12.28 -10.95
N GLY A 128 -4.04 13.26 -10.51
CA GLY A 128 -5.50 13.23 -10.52
C GLY A 128 -6.12 12.41 -9.37
N PHE A 129 -5.33 11.62 -8.62
CA PHE A 129 -5.82 10.78 -7.54
C PHE A 129 -4.73 10.44 -6.50
N ASN A 130 -5.17 9.97 -5.33
CA ASN A 130 -4.30 9.31 -4.37
C ASN A 130 -4.25 7.81 -4.70
N GLN A 131 -3.07 7.26 -4.97
CA GLN A 131 -2.90 5.87 -5.39
C GLN A 131 -3.37 4.86 -4.35
N THR A 132 -3.17 5.13 -3.07
CA THR A 132 -3.57 4.22 -1.99
C THR A 132 -5.10 4.15 -1.88
N THR A 133 -5.78 5.29 -1.86
CA THR A 133 -7.25 5.31 -1.84
C THR A 133 -7.85 4.77 -3.13
N ALA A 134 -7.20 4.97 -4.29
CA ALA A 134 -7.65 4.43 -5.57
C ALA A 134 -7.66 2.89 -5.55
N ILE A 135 -6.59 2.26 -5.08
CA ILE A 135 -6.50 0.79 -4.97
C ILE A 135 -7.55 0.25 -4.00
N LEU A 136 -7.72 0.87 -2.83
CA LEU A 136 -8.72 0.44 -1.84
C LEU A 136 -10.15 0.57 -2.37
N LYS A 137 -10.49 1.69 -3.02
CA LYS A 137 -11.80 1.90 -3.66
C LYS A 137 -12.09 0.85 -4.73
N GLN A 138 -11.14 0.59 -5.61
CA GLN A 138 -11.30 -0.42 -6.66
C GLN A 138 -11.35 -1.84 -6.10
N SER A 139 -10.82 -2.04 -4.90
CA SER A 139 -10.92 -3.31 -4.16
C SER A 139 -12.21 -3.41 -3.34
N ASP A 140 -13.09 -2.42 -3.37
CA ASP A 140 -14.32 -2.39 -2.57
C ASP A 140 -14.03 -2.65 -1.08
N LEU A 141 -12.97 -2.01 -0.56
CA LEU A 141 -12.54 -2.08 0.83
C LEU A 141 -12.89 -0.78 1.54
N HIS A 142 -13.51 -0.90 2.71
CA HIS A 142 -13.77 0.24 3.58
C HIS A 142 -12.46 0.73 4.22
N TYR A 143 -12.28 2.04 4.31
CA TYR A 143 -11.11 2.67 4.92
C TYR A 143 -11.47 4.04 5.52
N GLU A 144 -10.62 4.52 6.43
CA GLU A 144 -10.77 5.83 7.08
C GLU A 144 -9.58 6.75 6.74
N GLU A 145 -9.85 8.00 6.45
CA GLU A 145 -8.83 8.99 6.12
C GLU A 145 -8.47 9.83 7.35
N PHE A 146 -7.90 9.20 8.38
CA PHE A 146 -7.47 9.88 9.62
C PHE A 146 -6.24 10.75 9.46
N LEU A 147 -5.47 10.58 8.40
CA LEU A 147 -4.22 11.27 8.18
C LEU A 147 -4.31 12.25 7.00
N ALA A 148 -3.68 13.41 7.18
CA ALA A 148 -3.40 14.33 6.08
C ALA A 148 -1.92 14.70 6.06
N LYS A 149 -1.45 15.15 4.88
CA LYS A 149 -0.06 15.52 4.66
C LYS A 149 0.07 17.03 4.55
N LYS A 150 0.99 17.60 5.36
CA LYS A 150 1.31 19.03 5.30
C LYS A 150 1.79 19.44 3.92
N HIS A 151 1.41 20.62 3.50
CA HIS A 151 2.01 21.28 2.33
C HIS A 151 3.48 21.57 2.64
N SER A 152 4.41 20.81 2.09
CA SER A 152 5.80 21.23 2.10
C SER A 152 6.04 22.00 0.82
N GLU A 153 6.11 23.31 0.89
CA GLU A 153 6.78 24.08 -0.15
C GLU A 153 8.19 23.49 -0.30
N LYS A 154 8.62 23.30 -1.55
CA LYS A 154 9.99 22.89 -1.85
C LYS A 154 10.93 23.95 -1.28
N GLN A 155 11.33 23.82 -0.03
CA GLN A 155 12.40 24.62 0.55
C GLN A 155 13.71 24.16 -0.06
N SER A 156 14.04 24.74 -1.20
CA SER A 156 15.29 24.53 -1.94
C SER A 156 16.54 25.01 -1.17
N LYS A 157 16.42 25.39 0.11
CA LYS A 157 17.48 25.99 0.92
C LYS A 157 17.76 25.31 2.27
N LYS A 158 17.32 24.07 2.49
CA LYS A 158 17.66 23.35 3.74
C LYS A 158 19.12 22.88 3.73
N THR A 159 19.86 23.21 4.79
CA THR A 159 21.23 22.76 5.04
C THR A 159 21.26 21.24 5.27
N LYS A 160 22.45 20.62 5.12
CA LYS A 160 22.66 19.15 5.30
C LYS A 160 22.23 18.66 6.70
N ARG A 161 22.27 19.53 7.72
CA ARG A 161 21.89 19.24 9.11
C ARG A 161 20.37 19.19 9.29
N GLU A 162 19.62 20.07 8.63
CA GLU A 162 18.14 20.09 8.66
C GLU A 162 17.50 18.94 7.86
N ARG A 163 18.27 18.25 7.01
CA ARG A 163 17.84 17.02 6.31
C ARG A 163 17.90 15.77 7.18
N LEU A 164 18.60 15.81 8.31
CA LEU A 164 18.75 14.68 9.25
C LEU A 164 17.61 14.63 10.27
N GLU A 165 16.95 15.75 10.55
CA GLU A 165 15.72 15.78 11.33
C GLU A 165 14.56 15.45 10.37
N THR A 166 14.04 14.24 10.46
CA THR A 166 12.89 13.81 9.67
C THR A 166 11.67 14.57 10.15
N GLU A 167 11.40 15.73 9.53
CA GLU A 167 10.27 16.59 9.89
C GLU A 167 8.96 15.82 9.76
N GLN A 168 8.11 15.89 10.81
CA GLN A 168 6.78 15.28 10.79
C GLN A 168 5.91 15.95 9.71
N VAL A 169 5.66 15.18 8.67
CA VAL A 169 4.93 15.65 7.49
C VAL A 169 3.44 15.31 7.53
N PHE A 170 3.02 14.46 8.48
CA PHE A 170 1.61 14.08 8.66
C PHE A 170 0.99 14.78 9.86
N TYR A 171 -0.31 14.90 9.85
CA TYR A 171 -1.13 15.34 10.98
C TYR A 171 -2.47 14.61 10.95
N LEU A 172 -3.13 14.60 12.09
CA LEU A 172 -4.46 14.00 12.22
C LEU A 172 -5.50 14.91 11.55
N ALA A 173 -6.26 14.36 10.60
CA ALA A 173 -7.28 15.08 9.86
C ALA A 173 -8.71 14.87 10.40
N GLY A 174 -8.89 13.91 11.32
CA GLY A 174 -10.17 13.57 11.92
C GLY A 174 -10.00 13.01 13.33
N GLU A 175 -11.10 12.78 14.03
CA GLU A 175 -11.09 12.15 15.34
C GLU A 175 -11.02 10.63 15.21
N ILE A 176 -10.11 10.01 15.97
CA ILE A 176 -10.02 8.55 16.06
C ILE A 176 -10.93 8.12 17.21
N GLY A 177 -11.90 7.26 16.90
CA GLY A 177 -12.81 6.72 17.91
C GLY A 177 -12.06 5.89 18.96
N SER A 178 -12.55 5.87 20.19
CA SER A 178 -11.95 5.09 21.29
C SER A 178 -11.94 3.58 21.04
N SER A 179 -12.70 3.09 20.07
CA SER A 179 -12.72 1.70 19.59
C SER A 179 -11.54 1.34 18.68
N GLU A 180 -10.89 2.34 18.06
CA GLU A 180 -9.81 2.16 17.10
C GLU A 180 -8.47 1.86 17.79
N LYS A 181 -8.36 0.67 18.39
CA LYS A 181 -7.13 0.27 19.11
C LYS A 181 -6.02 -0.22 18.20
N GLU A 182 -6.37 -0.73 17.04
CA GLU A 182 -5.44 -1.28 16.05
C GLU A 182 -5.76 -0.70 14.67
N ILE A 183 -4.72 -0.27 13.95
CA ILE A 183 -4.83 0.30 12.60
C ILE A 183 -3.83 -0.39 11.68
N ILE A 184 -4.26 -0.61 10.42
CA ILE A 184 -3.37 -1.02 9.34
C ILE A 184 -3.20 0.16 8.38
N LEU A 185 -1.99 0.71 8.33
CA LEU A 185 -1.60 1.68 7.31
C LEU A 185 -1.47 0.98 5.96
N PHE A 186 -2.01 1.58 4.91
CA PHE A 186 -1.89 1.04 3.55
C PHE A 186 -1.09 1.99 2.67
N ASP A 187 -0.01 1.46 2.03
CA ASP A 187 0.78 2.20 1.04
C ASP A 187 1.10 1.31 -0.17
N ASP A 188 1.58 1.90 -1.26
CA ASP A 188 1.91 1.17 -2.47
C ASP A 188 3.28 0.48 -2.40
N ILE A 189 4.31 1.15 -1.85
CA ILE A 189 5.69 0.64 -1.83
C ILE A 189 6.33 0.90 -0.47
N TYR A 190 6.90 -0.14 0.13
CA TYR A 190 7.81 -0.01 1.26
C TYR A 190 9.25 0.17 0.76
N THR A 191 9.86 1.30 0.97
CA THR A 191 11.27 1.55 0.66
C THR A 191 12.14 1.50 1.93
N THR A 192 12.21 2.57 2.67
CA THR A 192 12.91 2.70 3.96
C THR A 192 11.98 2.55 5.16
N GLY A 193 10.67 2.63 4.94
CA GLY A 193 9.65 2.66 5.97
C GLY A 193 9.48 4.02 6.66
N SER A 194 10.25 5.03 6.30
CA SER A 194 10.20 6.36 6.94
C SER A 194 8.80 6.99 6.86
N THR A 195 8.13 6.90 5.70
CA THR A 195 6.77 7.41 5.51
C THR A 195 5.78 6.74 6.47
N LEU A 196 5.81 5.42 6.51
CA LEU A 196 4.93 4.63 7.37
C LEU A 196 5.22 4.85 8.85
N ASN A 197 6.49 4.99 9.23
CA ASN A 197 6.87 5.26 10.60
C ASN A 197 6.40 6.64 11.09
N LEU A 198 6.52 7.69 10.26
CA LEU A 198 5.99 9.03 10.58
C LEU A 198 4.46 9.04 10.68
N ALA A 199 3.77 8.30 9.82
CA ALA A 199 2.33 8.15 9.90
C ALA A 199 1.92 7.37 11.17
N ALA A 200 2.64 6.30 11.51
CA ALA A 200 2.43 5.52 12.71
C ALA A 200 2.64 6.35 13.98
N GLN A 201 3.63 7.24 14.00
CA GLN A 201 3.87 8.17 15.11
C GLN A 201 2.62 9.00 15.41
N VAL A 202 2.03 9.66 14.42
CA VAL A 202 0.83 10.48 14.61
C VAL A 202 -0.32 9.66 15.19
N LEU A 203 -0.53 8.44 14.71
CA LEU A 203 -1.57 7.55 15.20
C LEU A 203 -1.30 7.08 16.65
N LYS A 204 -0.06 6.72 16.98
CA LYS A 204 0.33 6.32 18.33
C LYS A 204 0.17 7.47 19.33
N GLU A 205 0.57 8.68 18.96
CA GLU A 205 0.41 9.90 19.76
C GLU A 205 -1.06 10.26 20.01
N SER A 206 -1.97 9.85 19.11
CA SER A 206 -3.42 10.00 19.27
C SER A 206 -4.10 8.85 20.05
N GLY A 207 -3.32 7.91 20.60
CA GLY A 207 -3.82 6.85 21.48
C GLY A 207 -4.04 5.47 20.82
N VAL A 208 -3.74 5.30 19.53
CA VAL A 208 -3.79 4.00 18.88
C VAL A 208 -2.72 3.08 19.46
N LYS A 209 -3.10 1.88 19.89
CA LYS A 209 -2.20 0.96 20.58
C LYS A 209 -1.27 0.21 19.64
N LYS A 210 -1.78 -0.19 18.48
CA LYS A 210 -1.02 -0.98 17.52
C LYS A 210 -1.20 -0.42 16.11
N VAL A 211 -0.09 -0.17 15.43
CA VAL A 211 -0.06 0.34 14.07
C VAL A 211 0.82 -0.56 13.22
N SER A 212 0.22 -1.38 12.40
CA SER A 212 0.91 -2.19 11.40
C SER A 212 0.74 -1.57 10.01
N SER A 213 1.40 -2.13 9.01
CA SER A 213 1.21 -1.69 7.63
C SER A 213 1.12 -2.84 6.64
N LEU A 214 0.40 -2.61 5.56
CA LEU A 214 0.38 -3.43 4.37
C LEU A 214 0.84 -2.59 3.18
N THR A 215 1.76 -3.12 2.38
CA THR A 215 2.16 -2.49 1.11
C THR A 215 2.05 -3.50 -0.03
N ILE A 216 1.83 -3.01 -1.25
CA ILE A 216 1.80 -3.89 -2.42
C ILE A 216 3.21 -4.40 -2.70
N PHE A 217 4.19 -3.50 -2.70
CA PHE A 217 5.56 -3.81 -3.13
C PHE A 217 6.60 -3.54 -2.03
N ARG A 218 7.71 -4.30 -2.16
CA ARG A 218 8.90 -4.16 -1.34
C ARG A 218 10.15 -4.21 -2.22
#